data_5e32b82a07db9f3f0e41cfbc584b9e56
#
_entry.id   5e32b82a07db9f3f0e41cfbc584b9e56
#
_cell.length_a   1.000
_cell.length_b   1.000
_cell.length_c   1.000
_cell.angle_alpha   90.00
_cell.angle_beta   90.00
_cell.angle_gamma   90.00
#
_symmetry.space_group_name_H-M   'P 1'
#
loop_
_entity.id
_entity.type
_entity.pdbx_description
1 polymer ?
#
loop_
_entity_poly.entity_id
_entity_poly.type
_entity_poly.pdbx_seq_one_letter_code
_entity_poly.pdbx_strand_id
1 'polypeptide(L)'
;IVDNNIFFEEKFMLLEDKIFCWDVLGYVKKAIYVRKQLYSYFVYPNFNTAITKLIDNGWPFENFKIIKKHIAKSLKNRDVNDSKVNKYANQGLIFHIIQVLVSISRSIVLKKIDQQKGNKFRKDIINKILKDEEVSEAIKNYSISEKESKWIPRAIRIKSKILLELACNLRANEVLKRRRNGKE
;
A
#
# COMPACT_ATOMS: atom_id res chain seq x y z
N ILE A 1 2.36 24.08 -4.06
CA ILE A 1 2.87 22.99 -4.91
C ILE A 1 4.12 23.51 -5.63
N VAL A 2 3.98 24.46 -6.53
CA VAL A 2 5.14 25.01 -7.29
C VAL A 2 6.21 25.59 -6.37
N ASP A 3 5.84 26.45 -5.42
CA ASP A 3 6.75 27.13 -4.47
C ASP A 3 7.53 26.16 -3.56
N ASN A 4 7.03 24.95 -3.37
CA ASN A 4 7.68 23.93 -2.54
C ASN A 4 8.26 22.78 -3.37
N ASN A 5 8.35 22.91 -4.71
CA ASN A 5 8.85 21.88 -5.62
C ASN A 5 8.18 20.51 -5.43
N ILE A 6 6.85 20.50 -5.25
CA ILE A 6 6.08 19.28 -5.09
C ILE A 6 5.49 18.89 -6.45
N PHE A 7 5.95 17.78 -6.98
CA PHE A 7 5.54 17.23 -8.27
C PHE A 7 5.19 15.75 -8.14
N PHE A 8 4.45 15.22 -9.11
CA PHE A 8 4.28 13.79 -9.26
C PHE A 8 5.61 13.14 -9.65
N GLU A 9 5.97 12.09 -8.94
CA GLU A 9 7.18 11.30 -9.23
C GLU A 9 6.89 10.28 -10.33
N GLU A 10 7.17 10.63 -11.58
CA GLU A 10 6.87 9.81 -12.78
C GLU A 10 7.54 8.42 -12.78
N LYS A 11 8.63 8.26 -12.03
CA LYS A 11 9.34 6.98 -11.90
C LYS A 11 8.56 5.91 -11.11
N PHE A 12 7.52 6.31 -10.36
CA PHE A 12 6.70 5.37 -9.61
C PHE A 12 5.48 4.95 -10.42
N MET A 13 5.35 3.66 -10.68
CA MET A 13 4.20 3.08 -11.37
C MET A 13 3.05 2.74 -10.41
N LEU A 14 3.27 2.85 -9.11
CA LEU A 14 2.29 2.59 -8.05
C LEU A 14 2.60 3.45 -6.84
N LEU A 15 1.55 3.97 -6.21
CA LEU A 15 1.60 4.79 -5.00
C LEU A 15 2.15 6.22 -5.24
N GLU A 16 2.33 6.64 -6.49
CA GLU A 16 2.71 8.01 -6.86
C GLU A 16 1.72 9.04 -6.32
N ASP A 17 0.44 8.72 -6.35
CA ASP A 17 -0.64 9.53 -5.78
C ASP A 17 -0.51 9.69 -4.26
N LYS A 18 -0.10 8.64 -3.57
CA LYS A 18 0.11 8.64 -2.11
C LYS A 18 1.32 9.47 -1.73
N ILE A 19 2.42 9.33 -2.48
CA ILE A 19 3.63 10.13 -2.27
C ILE A 19 3.30 11.60 -2.44
N PHE A 20 2.66 11.96 -3.55
CA PHE A 20 2.23 13.33 -3.82
C PHE A 20 1.33 13.88 -2.71
N CYS A 21 0.32 13.11 -2.27
CA CYS A 21 -0.55 13.52 -1.18
C CYS A 21 0.21 13.77 0.13
N TRP A 22 1.17 12.90 0.48
CA TRP A 22 1.98 13.10 1.68
C TRP A 22 2.86 14.33 1.58
N ASP A 23 3.48 14.58 0.42
CA ASP A 23 4.29 15.77 0.22
C ASP A 23 3.45 17.04 0.33
N VAL A 24 2.27 17.08 -0.28
CA VAL A 24 1.33 18.21 -0.15
C VAL A 24 0.91 18.41 1.31
N LEU A 25 0.54 17.32 2.01
CA LEU A 25 0.10 17.40 3.41
C LEU A 25 1.17 17.96 4.35
N GLY A 26 2.45 17.83 4.03
CA GLY A 26 3.54 18.43 4.80
C GLY A 26 3.51 19.97 4.84
N TYR A 27 2.83 20.61 3.90
CA TYR A 27 2.78 22.07 3.78
C TYR A 27 1.38 22.68 3.93
N VAL A 28 0.34 21.85 3.89
CA VAL A 28 -1.06 22.31 3.98
C VAL A 28 -1.38 22.80 5.37
N LYS A 29 -1.79 24.07 5.49
CA LYS A 29 -2.25 24.68 6.75
C LYS A 29 -3.73 24.44 7.03
N LYS A 30 -4.56 24.38 5.98
CA LYS A 30 -6.00 24.15 6.07
C LYS A 30 -6.43 23.19 4.96
N ALA A 31 -7.35 22.26 5.27
CA ALA A 31 -7.97 21.38 4.31
C ALA A 31 -9.49 21.49 4.45
N ILE A 32 -10.20 21.45 3.32
CA ILE A 32 -11.65 21.50 3.27
C ILE A 32 -12.14 20.24 2.58
N TYR A 33 -13.06 19.55 3.23
CA TYR A 33 -13.75 18.42 2.61
C TYR A 33 -14.93 18.92 1.76
N VAL A 34 -14.88 18.64 0.47
CA VAL A 34 -15.96 18.98 -0.46
C VAL A 34 -16.82 17.75 -0.71
N ARG A 35 -18.10 17.81 -0.29
CA ARG A 35 -19.06 16.69 -0.47
C ARG A 35 -19.65 16.69 -1.89
N LYS A 36 -18.76 16.69 -2.89
CA LYS A 36 -19.13 16.61 -4.32
C LYS A 36 -18.21 15.62 -5.01
N GLN A 37 -18.71 14.92 -6.01
CA GLN A 37 -17.89 14.10 -6.88
C GLN A 37 -17.13 15.04 -7.82
N LEU A 38 -15.83 15.22 -7.58
CA LEU A 38 -14.95 16.09 -8.37
C LEU A 38 -14.16 15.32 -9.42
N TYR A 39 -14.12 13.99 -9.31
CA TYR A 39 -13.32 13.13 -10.17
C TYR A 39 -14.02 11.79 -10.40
N SER A 40 -14.00 11.33 -11.65
CA SER A 40 -14.52 10.02 -12.04
C SER A 40 -13.37 9.11 -12.47
N TYR A 41 -13.20 8.00 -11.77
CA TYR A 41 -12.20 7.00 -12.11
C TYR A 41 -12.82 5.91 -13.00
N PHE A 42 -12.41 5.88 -14.28
CA PHE A 42 -12.89 4.87 -15.22
C PHE A 42 -12.04 3.61 -15.11
N VAL A 43 -12.66 2.50 -14.78
CA VAL A 43 -12.03 1.18 -14.77
C VAL A 43 -12.47 0.41 -16.01
N TYR A 44 -11.62 0.34 -16.99
CA TYR A 44 -11.88 -0.48 -18.18
C TYR A 44 -11.56 -1.95 -17.90
N PRO A 45 -12.45 -2.90 -18.25
CA PRO A 45 -12.26 -4.32 -17.96
C PRO A 45 -10.98 -4.91 -18.56
N ASN A 46 -10.55 -4.40 -19.72
CA ASN A 46 -9.44 -4.93 -20.52
C ASN A 46 -8.15 -4.12 -20.41
N PHE A 47 -8.10 -3.09 -19.55
CA PHE A 47 -6.89 -2.30 -19.40
C PHE A 47 -5.92 -2.95 -18.39
N ASN A 48 -4.65 -2.98 -18.78
CA ASN A 48 -3.56 -3.35 -17.87
C ASN A 48 -3.55 -2.38 -16.68
N THR A 49 -3.93 -2.88 -15.52
CA THR A 49 -3.87 -2.09 -14.28
C THR A 49 -2.40 -1.83 -13.90
N ALA A 50 -2.15 -0.83 -13.06
CA ALA A 50 -0.81 -0.59 -12.52
C ALA A 50 -0.19 -1.88 -11.93
N ILE A 51 -1.00 -2.74 -11.28
CA ILE A 51 -0.56 -4.05 -10.78
C ILE A 51 -0.09 -4.99 -11.90
N THR A 52 -0.77 -5.02 -13.04
CA THR A 52 -0.36 -5.86 -14.18
C THR A 52 0.99 -5.40 -14.73
N LYS A 53 1.13 -4.09 -14.93
CA LYS A 53 2.40 -3.50 -15.37
C LYS A 53 3.55 -3.78 -14.41
N LEU A 54 3.30 -3.74 -13.10
CA LEU A 54 4.30 -4.06 -12.07
C LEU A 54 4.74 -5.52 -12.13
N ILE A 55 3.81 -6.44 -12.38
CA ILE A 55 4.12 -7.88 -12.50
C ILE A 55 4.98 -8.13 -13.74
N ASP A 56 4.72 -7.41 -14.84
CA ASP A 56 5.46 -7.55 -16.08
C ASP A 56 6.86 -6.93 -16.02
N ASN A 57 6.99 -5.76 -15.43
CA ASN A 57 8.22 -4.96 -15.41
C ASN A 57 9.06 -5.17 -14.13
N GLY A 58 8.51 -5.86 -13.13
CA GLY A 58 9.08 -5.93 -11.79
C GLY A 58 8.86 -4.62 -11.02
N TRP A 59 8.68 -4.73 -9.71
CA TRP A 59 8.55 -3.57 -8.84
C TRP A 59 9.64 -3.60 -7.77
N PRO A 60 10.46 -2.54 -7.68
CA PRO A 60 11.47 -2.47 -6.64
C PRO A 60 10.81 -2.46 -5.25
N PHE A 61 11.17 -3.42 -4.42
CA PHE A 61 10.68 -3.49 -3.03
C PHE A 61 10.97 -2.21 -2.24
N GLU A 62 12.06 -1.54 -2.57
CA GLU A 62 12.48 -0.27 -1.95
C GLU A 62 11.46 0.86 -2.08
N ASN A 63 10.51 0.79 -3.03
CA ASN A 63 9.43 1.77 -3.15
C ASN A 63 8.58 1.87 -1.87
N PHE A 64 8.45 0.79 -1.09
CA PHE A 64 7.78 0.85 0.20
C PHE A 64 8.52 1.73 1.21
N LYS A 65 9.84 1.67 1.20
CA LYS A 65 10.68 2.50 2.08
C LYS A 65 10.67 3.96 1.67
N ILE A 66 10.53 4.23 0.38
CA ILE A 66 10.40 5.60 -0.13
C ILE A 66 9.13 6.25 0.42
N ILE A 67 7.98 5.57 0.38
CA ILE A 67 6.74 6.07 0.96
C ILE A 67 6.91 6.38 2.44
N LYS A 68 7.54 5.49 3.21
CA LYS A 68 7.84 5.74 4.62
C LYS A 68 8.64 7.02 4.82
N LYS A 69 9.65 7.28 3.96
CA LYS A 69 10.44 8.52 4.00
C LYS A 69 9.58 9.76 3.73
N HIS A 70 8.68 9.71 2.75
CA HIS A 70 7.78 10.84 2.45
C HIS A 70 6.80 11.10 3.60
N ILE A 71 6.25 10.06 4.23
CA ILE A 71 5.42 10.19 5.43
C ILE A 71 6.21 10.88 6.56
N ALA A 72 7.42 10.41 6.82
CA ALA A 72 8.27 10.97 7.86
C ALA A 72 8.62 12.45 7.58
N LYS A 73 9.00 12.79 6.35
CA LYS A 73 9.28 14.16 5.91
C LYS A 73 8.06 15.07 6.09
N SER A 74 6.89 14.61 5.64
CA SER A 74 5.63 15.36 5.77
C SER A 74 5.31 15.69 7.24
N LEU A 75 5.44 14.71 8.14
CA LEU A 75 5.18 14.90 9.56
C LEU A 75 6.20 15.82 10.22
N LYS A 76 7.48 15.75 9.84
CA LYS A 76 8.52 16.65 10.32
C LYS A 76 8.26 18.11 9.89
N ASN A 77 7.83 18.33 8.66
CA ASN A 77 7.45 19.66 8.17
C ASN A 77 6.27 20.28 8.93
N ARG A 78 5.60 19.49 9.76
CA ARG A 78 4.48 19.91 10.64
C ARG A 78 4.85 19.91 12.11
N ASP A 79 6.12 19.92 12.43
CA ASP A 79 6.66 19.97 13.81
C ASP A 79 6.18 18.80 14.69
N VAL A 80 5.87 17.65 14.07
CA VAL A 80 5.53 16.44 14.82
C VAL A 80 6.79 15.85 15.42
N ASN A 81 6.78 15.54 16.71
CA ASN A 81 7.95 14.98 17.41
C ASN A 81 8.42 13.63 16.81
N ASP A 82 9.72 13.35 16.90
CA ASP A 82 10.36 12.21 16.24
C ASP A 82 9.76 10.84 16.64
N SER A 83 9.33 10.67 17.89
CA SER A 83 8.68 9.43 18.32
C SER A 83 7.37 9.18 17.58
N LYS A 84 6.53 10.20 17.43
CA LYS A 84 5.30 10.10 16.63
C LYS A 84 5.58 9.97 15.15
N VAL A 85 6.58 10.70 14.61
CA VAL A 85 7.04 10.57 13.21
C VAL A 85 7.39 9.12 12.91
N ASN A 86 8.24 8.50 13.71
CA ASN A 86 8.65 7.11 13.53
C ASN A 86 7.46 6.14 13.63
N LYS A 87 6.58 6.35 14.61
CA LYS A 87 5.37 5.55 14.77
C LYS A 87 4.49 5.59 13.53
N TYR A 88 4.13 6.79 13.05
CA TYR A 88 3.21 6.93 11.91
C TYR A 88 3.85 6.53 10.57
N ALA A 89 5.14 6.80 10.39
CA ALA A 89 5.86 6.34 9.20
C ALA A 89 5.92 4.81 9.12
N ASN A 90 6.16 4.13 10.25
CA ASN A 90 6.11 2.67 10.34
C ASN A 90 4.69 2.12 10.09
N GLN A 91 3.65 2.78 10.65
CA GLN A 91 2.26 2.43 10.34
C GLN A 91 1.97 2.53 8.84
N GLY A 92 2.39 3.62 8.19
CA GLY A 92 2.24 3.81 6.76
C GLY A 92 2.97 2.75 5.93
N LEU A 93 4.21 2.41 6.28
CA LEU A 93 4.97 1.34 5.61
C LEU A 93 4.18 0.02 5.61
N ILE A 94 3.76 -0.45 6.78
CA ILE A 94 3.04 -1.72 6.90
C ILE A 94 1.69 -1.66 6.20
N PHE A 95 0.96 -0.57 6.34
CA PHE A 95 -0.33 -0.37 5.68
C PHE A 95 -0.23 -0.50 4.15
N HIS A 96 0.77 0.15 3.54
CA HIS A 96 0.96 0.09 2.09
C HIS A 96 1.42 -1.30 1.62
N ILE A 97 2.27 -1.98 2.38
CA ILE A 97 2.64 -3.37 2.12
C ILE A 97 1.38 -4.25 2.08
N ILE A 98 0.51 -4.15 3.07
CA ILE A 98 -0.75 -4.90 3.14
C ILE A 98 -1.65 -4.59 1.94
N GLN A 99 -1.82 -3.30 1.61
CA GLN A 99 -2.63 -2.89 0.46
C GLN A 99 -2.16 -3.52 -0.85
N VAL A 100 -0.85 -3.50 -1.10
CA VAL A 100 -0.28 -4.07 -2.33
C VAL A 100 -0.44 -5.59 -2.37
N LEU A 101 -0.14 -6.30 -1.27
CA LEU A 101 -0.31 -7.75 -1.20
C LEU A 101 -1.75 -8.18 -1.46
N VAL A 102 -2.73 -7.46 -0.87
CA VAL A 102 -4.15 -7.73 -1.10
C VAL A 102 -4.56 -7.41 -2.54
N SER A 103 -4.04 -6.34 -3.12
CA SER A 103 -4.32 -5.96 -4.51
C SER A 103 -3.77 -6.96 -5.52
N ILE A 104 -2.56 -7.48 -5.32
CA ILE A 104 -1.99 -8.57 -6.12
C ILE A 104 -2.86 -9.82 -6.00
N SER A 105 -3.21 -10.22 -4.78
CA SER A 105 -4.02 -11.41 -4.53
C SER A 105 -5.41 -11.29 -5.16
N ARG A 106 -6.03 -10.10 -5.11
CA ARG A 106 -7.30 -9.82 -5.78
C ARG A 106 -7.20 -9.91 -7.30
N SER A 107 -6.12 -9.42 -7.89
CA SER A 107 -5.89 -9.50 -9.34
C SER A 107 -5.71 -10.94 -9.81
N ILE A 108 -5.08 -11.79 -8.99
CA ILE A 108 -4.96 -13.24 -9.24
C ILE A 108 -6.34 -13.90 -9.19
N VAL A 109 -7.12 -13.66 -8.13
CA VAL A 109 -8.47 -14.24 -7.96
C VAL A 109 -9.42 -13.83 -9.08
N LEU A 110 -9.34 -12.59 -9.54
CA LEU A 110 -10.15 -12.06 -10.64
C LEU A 110 -9.66 -12.50 -12.02
N LYS A 111 -8.59 -13.30 -12.10
CA LYS A 111 -7.95 -13.72 -13.37
C LYS A 111 -7.57 -12.55 -14.29
N LYS A 112 -7.28 -11.36 -13.69
CA LYS A 112 -6.82 -10.18 -14.43
C LYS A 112 -5.36 -10.27 -14.85
N ILE A 113 -4.63 -11.22 -14.30
CA ILE A 113 -3.24 -11.53 -14.56
C ILE A 113 -3.08 -13.05 -14.69
N ASP A 114 -2.05 -13.47 -15.41
CA ASP A 114 -1.69 -14.87 -15.46
C ASP A 114 -1.43 -15.41 -14.05
N GLN A 115 -2.06 -16.53 -13.72
CA GLN A 115 -2.06 -17.04 -12.35
C GLN A 115 -0.68 -17.51 -11.90
N GLN A 116 0.11 -18.11 -12.79
CA GLN A 116 1.45 -18.59 -12.49
C GLN A 116 2.39 -17.42 -12.23
N LYS A 117 2.38 -16.42 -13.14
CA LYS A 117 3.19 -15.22 -13.08
C LYS A 117 2.84 -14.38 -11.84
N GLY A 118 1.55 -14.17 -11.58
CA GLY A 118 1.08 -13.45 -10.41
C GLY A 118 1.45 -14.12 -9.08
N ASN A 119 1.33 -15.44 -8.98
CA ASN A 119 1.72 -16.19 -7.79
C ASN A 119 3.23 -16.15 -7.56
N LYS A 120 4.06 -16.27 -8.62
CA LYS A 120 5.51 -16.14 -8.53
C LYS A 120 5.88 -14.76 -8.01
N PHE A 121 5.36 -13.70 -8.63
CA PHE A 121 5.62 -12.32 -8.22
C PHE A 121 5.22 -12.05 -6.77
N ARG A 122 4.03 -12.51 -6.33
CA ARG A 122 3.57 -12.39 -4.95
C ARG A 122 4.51 -13.11 -3.97
N LYS A 123 4.95 -14.32 -4.30
CA LYS A 123 5.89 -15.10 -3.47
C LYS A 123 7.22 -14.37 -3.31
N ASP A 124 7.73 -13.77 -4.37
CA ASP A 124 8.98 -13.02 -4.36
C ASP A 124 8.87 -11.77 -3.46
N ILE A 125 7.77 -11.03 -3.56
CA ILE A 125 7.52 -9.89 -2.65
C ILE A 125 7.37 -10.35 -1.21
N ILE A 126 6.61 -11.40 -0.93
CA ILE A 126 6.45 -11.96 0.42
C ILE A 126 7.81 -12.35 1.00
N ASN A 127 8.67 -13.00 0.22
CA ASN A 127 10.01 -13.37 0.69
C ASN A 127 10.85 -12.15 1.05
N LYS A 128 10.79 -11.06 0.29
CA LYS A 128 11.47 -9.79 0.58
C LYS A 128 10.92 -9.16 1.87
N ILE A 129 9.59 -9.08 2.01
CA ILE A 129 8.92 -8.54 3.20
C ILE A 129 9.35 -9.27 4.47
N LEU A 130 9.36 -10.61 4.46
CA LEU A 130 9.64 -11.40 5.65
C LEU A 130 11.13 -11.40 6.05
N LYS A 131 12.03 -11.06 5.12
CA LYS A 131 13.48 -10.95 5.36
C LYS A 131 13.93 -9.53 5.72
N ASP A 132 13.11 -8.52 5.43
CA ASP A 132 13.50 -7.13 5.62
C ASP A 132 13.45 -6.72 7.10
N GLU A 133 14.56 -6.15 7.59
CA GLU A 133 14.70 -5.75 8.98
C GLU A 133 13.84 -4.54 9.33
N GLU A 134 13.71 -3.60 8.41
CA GLU A 134 12.89 -2.39 8.61
C GLU A 134 11.40 -2.75 8.73
N VAL A 135 10.92 -3.70 7.92
CA VAL A 135 9.58 -4.27 8.04
C VAL A 135 9.42 -5.03 9.35
N SER A 136 10.42 -5.81 9.73
CA SER A 136 10.43 -6.57 10.98
C SER A 136 10.34 -5.66 12.21
N GLU A 137 10.96 -4.49 12.16
CA GLU A 137 10.86 -3.48 13.23
C GLU A 137 9.51 -2.76 13.19
N ALA A 138 9.08 -2.31 12.02
CA ALA A 138 7.82 -1.57 11.86
C ALA A 138 6.59 -2.38 12.29
N ILE A 139 6.56 -3.69 12.03
CA ILE A 139 5.42 -4.56 12.35
C ILE A 139 5.22 -4.78 13.85
N LYS A 140 6.26 -4.65 14.68
CA LYS A 140 6.16 -4.86 16.14
C LYS A 140 5.08 -3.96 16.75
N ASN A 141 5.11 -2.70 16.36
CA ASN A 141 4.23 -1.66 16.90
C ASN A 141 3.06 -1.29 15.95
N TYR A 142 2.78 -2.11 14.95
CA TYR A 142 1.69 -1.85 14.03
C TYR A 142 0.34 -2.02 14.70
N SER A 143 -0.46 -0.95 14.70
CA SER A 143 -1.84 -0.94 15.21
C SER A 143 -2.81 -1.29 14.08
N ILE A 144 -3.57 -2.35 14.27
CA ILE A 144 -4.52 -2.86 13.29
C ILE A 144 -5.84 -2.09 13.43
N SER A 145 -6.35 -1.50 12.35
CA SER A 145 -7.67 -0.87 12.37
C SER A 145 -8.80 -1.92 12.32
N GLU A 146 -10.00 -1.54 12.77
CA GLU A 146 -11.16 -2.44 12.79
C GLU A 146 -11.55 -3.00 11.41
N LYS A 147 -11.25 -2.25 10.34
CA LYS A 147 -11.56 -2.62 8.96
C LYS A 147 -10.48 -3.48 8.30
N GLU A 148 -9.35 -3.70 8.97
CA GLU A 148 -8.23 -4.46 8.43
C GLU A 148 -8.28 -5.94 8.80
N SER A 149 -7.60 -6.77 8.01
CA SER A 149 -7.38 -8.17 8.36
C SER A 149 -6.38 -8.29 9.50
N LYS A 150 -6.77 -8.93 10.60
CA LYS A 150 -5.86 -9.21 11.72
C LYS A 150 -4.79 -10.27 11.38
N TRP A 151 -5.06 -11.11 10.38
CA TRP A 151 -4.19 -12.23 10.04
C TRP A 151 -2.94 -11.83 9.26
N ILE A 152 -3.03 -10.82 8.38
CA ILE A 152 -1.89 -10.38 7.58
C ILE A 152 -0.76 -9.83 8.47
N PRO A 153 -1.00 -8.84 9.37
CA PRO A 153 0.03 -8.36 10.29
C PRO A 153 0.58 -9.46 11.19
N ARG A 154 -0.28 -10.36 11.65
CA ARG A 154 0.16 -11.50 12.48
C ARG A 154 1.10 -12.43 11.72
N ALA A 155 0.79 -12.75 10.46
CA ALA A 155 1.63 -13.59 9.63
C ALA A 155 3.01 -12.95 9.35
N ILE A 156 3.06 -11.62 9.17
CA ILE A 156 4.31 -10.87 9.03
C ILE A 156 5.12 -10.94 10.33
N ARG A 157 4.50 -10.74 11.50
CA ARG A 157 5.19 -10.82 12.81
C ARG A 157 5.85 -12.16 13.06
N ILE A 158 5.17 -13.26 12.78
CA ILE A 158 5.70 -14.61 12.97
C ILE A 158 6.52 -15.11 11.78
N LYS A 159 6.74 -14.26 10.78
CA LYS A 159 7.48 -14.55 9.53
C LYS A 159 6.99 -15.81 8.79
N SER A 160 5.69 -16.10 8.86
CA SER A 160 5.09 -17.26 8.21
C SER A 160 4.63 -16.94 6.79
N LYS A 161 5.35 -17.47 5.81
CA LYS A 161 5.01 -17.32 4.39
C LYS A 161 3.64 -17.93 4.05
N ILE A 162 3.39 -19.16 4.52
CA ILE A 162 2.15 -19.89 4.23
C ILE A 162 0.95 -19.11 4.80
N LEU A 163 1.03 -18.70 6.06
CA LEU A 163 -0.06 -17.95 6.71
C LEU A 163 -0.27 -16.60 6.03
N LEU A 164 0.79 -15.94 5.56
CA LEU A 164 0.69 -14.66 4.86
C LEU A 164 0.00 -14.81 3.49
N GLU A 165 0.36 -15.84 2.72
CA GLU A 165 -0.31 -16.15 1.43
C GLU A 165 -1.81 -16.46 1.64
N LEU A 166 -2.15 -17.29 2.62
CA LEU A 166 -3.54 -17.63 2.96
C LEU A 166 -4.33 -16.39 3.42
N ALA A 167 -3.76 -15.59 4.32
CA ALA A 167 -4.41 -14.39 4.83
C ALA A 167 -4.68 -13.35 3.72
N CYS A 168 -3.75 -13.19 2.77
CA CYS A 168 -3.94 -12.32 1.62
C CYS A 168 -5.06 -12.81 0.69
N ASN A 169 -5.15 -14.13 0.45
CA ASN A 169 -6.21 -14.71 -0.36
C ASN A 169 -7.59 -14.56 0.30
N LEU A 170 -7.70 -14.85 1.59
CA LEU A 170 -8.94 -14.68 2.35
C LEU A 170 -9.40 -13.22 2.29
N ARG A 171 -8.49 -12.28 2.54
CA ARG A 171 -8.81 -10.84 2.50
C ARG A 171 -9.22 -10.38 1.12
N ALA A 172 -8.55 -10.86 0.06
CA ALA A 172 -8.93 -10.55 -1.32
C ALA A 172 -10.37 -11.00 -1.62
N ASN A 173 -10.74 -12.21 -1.20
CA ASN A 173 -12.09 -12.75 -1.37
C ASN A 173 -13.14 -11.98 -0.57
N GLU A 174 -12.84 -11.56 0.67
CA GLU A 174 -13.73 -10.72 1.48
C GLU A 174 -14.02 -9.37 0.80
N VAL A 175 -12.99 -8.69 0.31
CA VAL A 175 -13.15 -7.42 -0.41
C VAL A 175 -14.03 -7.60 -1.65
N LEU A 176 -13.81 -8.67 -2.42
CA LEU A 176 -14.63 -8.96 -3.61
C LEU A 176 -16.09 -9.25 -3.26
N LYS A 177 -16.35 -9.98 -2.16
CA LYS A 177 -17.72 -10.24 -1.69
C LYS A 177 -18.43 -8.95 -1.27
N ARG A 178 -17.75 -8.05 -0.56
CA ARG A 178 -18.32 -6.75 -0.15
C ARG A 178 -18.72 -5.90 -1.35
N ARG A 179 -17.87 -5.82 -2.38
CA ARG A 179 -18.18 -5.09 -3.62
C ARG A 179 -19.39 -5.65 -4.36
N ARG A 180 -19.51 -6.97 -4.46
CA ARG A 180 -20.68 -7.61 -5.06
C ARG A 180 -21.97 -7.29 -4.33
N ASN A 181 -21.90 -7.08 -3.02
CA ASN A 181 -23.06 -6.80 -2.17
C ASN A 181 -23.34 -5.30 -2.01
N GLY A 182 -22.68 -4.41 -2.77
CA GLY A 182 -22.87 -2.96 -2.70
C GLY A 182 -22.52 -2.33 -1.34
N LYS A 183 -21.65 -2.97 -0.55
CA LYS A 183 -21.28 -2.53 0.82
C LYS A 183 -19.92 -1.80 0.88
N GLU A 184 -19.46 -1.24 -0.24
CA GLU A 184 -18.28 -0.34 -0.32
C GLU A 184 -18.69 1.05 -0.82
#